data_91435e160f19aae11ed52bd4134e44a4
#
_entry.id   91435e160f19aae11ed52bd4134e44a4
#
_cell.length_a   1.000
_cell.length_b   1.000
_cell.length_c   1.000
_cell.angle_alpha   90.00
_cell.angle_beta   90.00
_cell.angle_gamma   90.00
#
_symmetry.space_group_name_H-M   'P 1'
#
loop_
_entity.id
_entity.type
_entity.pdbx_description
1 polymer ?
#
loop_
_entity_poly.entity_id
_entity_poly.type
_entity_poly.pdbx_seq_one_letter_code
_entity_poly.pdbx_strand_id
1 'polypeptide(L)'
;MRWPLVRLRFGFFGVMLKTTVSPHPGQWLDRPTIRHAGEALPVLRATRYAVGLALLASLVATGCSDQAPPAWSGYVEADYVYVAAPLAGSLTNLGVAAGQQVGRGDALFSLDAEAETAARDEAAARLKAAQAQSDDTTKGRRAEELAVTQAQLAQARAQAELAAADLVRQRELNDQEFVARARVDDAQAAVTQTQARVAELQAALSVGRLPARSDDRLAAQAQVDAARQALRQTEWRLRQKVQAAPVAALVNDTYFRPGEFVAAGQPVLSLLPPGQIKARFFVPEAEVASLAPGQTVTLSCDGCGTAIPARIRRIASQAEYTPPVIYSNAQRAK
;
A
#
# COMPACT_ATOMS: atom_id res chain seq x y z
N MET A 1 34.55 -46.12 0.71
CA MET A 1 34.19 -46.56 2.10
C MET A 1 32.74 -46.23 2.34
N ARG A 2 31.90 -47.25 2.38
CA ARG A 2 30.44 -47.13 2.59
C ARG A 2 30.15 -47.23 4.09
N TRP A 3 29.50 -46.25 4.65
CA TRP A 3 28.96 -46.33 6.03
C TRP A 3 27.48 -46.75 5.96
N PRO A 4 27.02 -47.65 6.85
CA PRO A 4 25.64 -48.09 6.84
C PRO A 4 24.72 -47.06 7.50
N LEU A 5 23.63 -46.76 6.80
CA LEU A 5 22.50 -45.98 7.30
C LEU A 5 21.75 -46.78 8.38
N VAL A 6 21.85 -46.35 9.63
CA VAL A 6 20.91 -46.72 10.69
C VAL A 6 19.71 -45.81 10.62
N ARG A 7 18.57 -46.34 10.15
CA ARG A 7 17.27 -45.66 10.19
C ARG A 7 16.69 -45.75 11.61
N LEU A 8 16.79 -44.65 12.34
CA LEU A 8 15.89 -44.39 13.48
C LEU A 8 14.90 -43.34 13.07
N ARG A 9 13.67 -43.79 12.75
CA ARG A 9 12.50 -42.91 12.49
C ARG A 9 11.95 -42.47 13.84
N PHE A 10 12.24 -41.25 14.27
CA PHE A 10 11.42 -40.52 15.20
C PHE A 10 10.84 -39.33 14.47
N GLY A 11 9.56 -39.41 14.10
CA GLY A 11 8.84 -38.32 13.48
C GLY A 11 8.18 -37.47 14.55
N PHE A 12 8.46 -36.19 14.56
CA PHE A 12 7.70 -35.20 15.32
C PHE A 12 6.89 -34.34 14.35
N PHE A 13 5.61 -34.12 14.67
CA PHE A 13 4.75 -33.24 13.88
C PHE A 13 4.66 -31.86 14.56
N GLY A 14 4.86 -30.78 13.79
CA GLY A 14 4.70 -29.42 14.27
C GLY A 14 3.23 -29.00 14.34
N VAL A 15 2.78 -28.54 15.50
CA VAL A 15 1.42 -28.01 15.70
C VAL A 15 1.47 -26.52 15.96
N MET A 16 0.66 -25.75 15.25
CA MET A 16 0.66 -24.28 15.30
C MET A 16 -0.56 -23.76 16.06
N LEU A 17 -0.33 -23.04 17.14
CA LEU A 17 -1.36 -22.45 18.00
C LEU A 17 -1.43 -20.93 17.84
N LYS A 18 -2.64 -20.38 17.85
CA LYS A 18 -2.86 -18.93 17.92
C LYS A 18 -3.41 -18.58 19.31
N THR A 19 -2.68 -17.76 20.05
CA THR A 19 -3.16 -17.17 21.30
C THR A 19 -3.56 -15.72 21.07
N THR A 20 -4.77 -15.35 21.44
CA THR A 20 -5.17 -13.96 21.63
C THR A 20 -4.91 -13.60 23.09
N VAL A 21 -3.80 -12.93 23.35
CA VAL A 21 -3.50 -12.42 24.69
C VAL A 21 -4.01 -10.99 24.75
N SER A 22 -5.02 -10.76 25.60
CA SER A 22 -5.44 -9.41 25.99
C SER A 22 -4.64 -9.02 27.23
N PRO A 23 -3.93 -7.89 27.25
CA PRO A 23 -3.20 -7.46 28.42
C PRO A 23 -4.16 -6.80 29.41
N HIS A 24 -4.30 -7.36 30.61
CA HIS A 24 -4.81 -6.63 31.76
C HIS A 24 -3.64 -6.13 32.61
N PRO A 25 -3.66 -4.87 33.03
CA PRO A 25 -2.63 -4.32 33.89
C PRO A 25 -2.97 -4.53 35.38
N GLY A 26 -1.98 -4.92 36.13
CA GLY A 26 -1.83 -4.61 37.55
C GLY A 26 -2.33 -5.63 38.55
N GLN A 27 -1.38 -6.26 39.22
CA GLN A 27 -1.35 -6.31 40.70
C GLN A 27 -0.11 -7.09 41.19
N TRP A 28 0.76 -6.38 41.85
CA TRP A 28 1.86 -6.89 42.69
C TRP A 28 1.41 -6.85 44.14
N LEU A 29 2.02 -7.73 44.98
CA LEU A 29 2.01 -7.90 46.44
C LEU A 29 1.13 -9.09 46.85
N ASP A 30 1.60 -10.10 47.58
CA ASP A 30 2.33 -10.19 48.84
C ASP A 30 2.75 -11.63 49.13
N ARG A 31 3.87 -11.77 49.80
CA ARG A 31 4.32 -13.03 50.42
C ARG A 31 3.68 -13.16 51.80
N PRO A 32 3.45 -14.39 52.29
CA PRO A 32 3.60 -14.64 53.70
C PRO A 32 4.58 -15.78 54.04
N THR A 33 5.25 -15.52 55.12
CA THR A 33 6.24 -16.22 55.88
C THR A 33 5.73 -17.49 56.56
N ILE A 34 6.62 -18.48 56.59
CA ILE A 34 6.48 -19.74 57.33
C ILE A 34 6.91 -19.52 58.79
N ARG A 35 6.15 -20.05 59.76
CA ARG A 35 6.58 -20.27 61.13
C ARG A 35 6.50 -21.75 61.51
N HIS A 36 7.59 -22.24 62.06
CA HIS A 36 7.72 -23.54 62.75
C HIS A 36 7.17 -23.45 64.14
N ALA A 37 6.62 -24.55 64.60
CA ALA A 37 6.68 -24.95 66.04
C ALA A 37 6.44 -26.44 66.13
N GLY A 38 7.25 -27.05 66.91
CA GLY A 38 7.43 -28.44 67.28
C GLY A 38 6.82 -28.80 68.62
N GLU A 39 6.98 -29.99 68.96
CA GLU A 39 7.04 -30.73 70.27
C GLU A 39 6.37 -32.11 70.13
N ALA A 40 7.07 -33.16 70.27
CA ALA A 40 7.56 -34.01 71.41
C ALA A 40 6.53 -35.01 71.96
N LEU A 41 6.82 -36.26 71.76
CA LEU A 41 6.70 -37.60 72.37
C LEU A 41 6.01 -37.74 73.80
N PRO A 42 5.63 -38.96 74.35
CA PRO A 42 6.04 -40.33 74.01
C PRO A 42 5.00 -41.48 74.25
N VAL A 43 5.47 -42.74 74.11
CA VAL A 43 5.19 -44.02 74.82
C VAL A 43 4.41 -45.13 74.11
N LEU A 44 5.12 -46.08 73.61
CA LEU A 44 5.40 -47.50 73.93
C LEU A 44 4.25 -48.51 73.98
N ARG A 45 4.41 -49.54 73.11
CA ARG A 45 4.02 -50.96 73.29
C ARG A 45 2.54 -51.37 73.07
N ALA A 46 2.19 -51.69 71.84
CA ALA A 46 1.31 -52.84 71.53
C ALA A 46 1.47 -53.23 70.06
N THR A 47 2.33 -54.14 69.84
CA THR A 47 3.05 -54.08 68.74
C THR A 47 3.39 -55.23 67.88
N ARG A 48 3.22 -56.18 67.73
CA ARG A 48 3.81 -57.13 66.74
C ARG A 48 2.90 -57.61 65.63
N TYR A 49 1.61 -57.38 65.73
CA TYR A 49 0.67 -57.77 64.68
C TYR A 49 0.16 -56.58 63.85
N ALA A 50 0.27 -55.37 64.34
CA ALA A 50 -0.12 -54.13 63.55
C ALA A 50 0.96 -53.76 62.52
N VAL A 51 2.20 -54.16 62.71
CA VAL A 51 3.30 -53.82 61.78
C VAL A 51 3.22 -54.60 60.47
N GLY A 52 2.74 -55.84 60.50
CA GLY A 52 2.57 -56.64 59.27
C GLY A 52 1.43 -56.16 58.39
N LEU A 53 0.32 -55.73 59.03
CA LEU A 53 -0.82 -55.18 58.26
C LEU A 53 -0.59 -53.77 57.73
N ALA A 54 0.17 -52.95 58.42
CA ALA A 54 0.56 -51.63 58.01
C ALA A 54 1.60 -51.66 56.88
N LEU A 55 2.50 -52.64 56.85
CA LEU A 55 3.43 -52.82 55.74
C LEU A 55 2.74 -53.32 54.45
N LEU A 56 1.68 -54.14 54.58
CA LEU A 56 0.89 -54.54 53.39
C LEU A 56 0.00 -53.43 52.88
N ALA A 57 -0.53 -52.56 53.72
CA ALA A 57 -1.32 -51.41 53.36
C ALA A 57 -0.48 -50.29 52.73
N SER A 58 0.78 -50.16 53.16
CA SER A 58 1.69 -49.18 52.58
C SER A 58 2.21 -49.58 51.17
N LEU A 59 2.20 -50.88 50.83
CA LEU A 59 2.56 -51.32 49.47
C LEU A 59 1.44 -51.10 48.45
N VAL A 60 0.19 -50.97 48.87
CA VAL A 60 -0.95 -50.69 47.97
C VAL A 60 -1.19 -49.18 47.74
N ALA A 61 -0.67 -48.33 48.62
CA ALA A 61 -0.85 -46.87 48.53
C ALA A 61 0.18 -46.16 47.61
N THR A 62 1.18 -46.85 47.07
CA THR A 62 2.17 -46.25 46.18
C THR A 62 1.83 -46.37 44.67
N GLY A 63 0.58 -46.72 44.32
CA GLY A 63 0.15 -46.94 42.94
C GLY A 63 -0.56 -45.79 42.24
N CYS A 64 -0.77 -44.64 42.85
CA CYS A 64 -1.23 -43.45 42.15
C CYS A 64 -0.02 -42.58 41.76
N SER A 65 0.70 -42.97 40.72
CA SER A 65 1.48 -42.00 40.01
C SER A 65 0.48 -41.05 39.34
N ASP A 66 0.36 -39.86 39.86
CA ASP A 66 -0.25 -38.73 39.14
C ASP A 66 0.57 -38.57 37.86
N GLN A 67 0.14 -39.27 36.82
CA GLN A 67 0.75 -39.16 35.51
C GLN A 67 0.34 -37.79 35.01
N ALA A 68 1.24 -36.83 35.23
CA ALA A 68 1.04 -35.50 34.72
C ALA A 68 0.60 -35.60 33.22
N PRO A 69 -0.43 -34.88 32.80
CA PRO A 69 -0.89 -34.95 31.42
C PRO A 69 0.29 -34.73 30.48
N PRO A 70 0.34 -35.42 29.34
CA PRO A 70 1.45 -35.33 28.43
C PRO A 70 1.71 -33.87 28.08
N ALA A 71 2.86 -33.37 28.45
CA ALA A 71 3.28 -32.01 28.17
C ALA A 71 4.24 -32.01 26.97
N TRP A 72 3.86 -31.31 25.92
CA TRP A 72 4.69 -31.13 24.74
C TRP A 72 5.49 -29.82 24.86
N SER A 73 6.77 -29.87 24.53
CA SER A 73 7.62 -28.68 24.51
C SER A 73 7.48 -27.93 23.22
N GLY A 74 7.58 -26.61 23.30
CA GLY A 74 7.47 -25.72 22.17
C GLY A 74 8.03 -24.33 22.45
N TYR A 75 7.86 -23.43 21.51
CA TYR A 75 8.30 -22.05 21.63
C TYR A 75 7.25 -21.07 21.06
N VAL A 76 7.33 -19.84 21.49
CA VAL A 76 6.43 -18.78 21.05
C VAL A 76 7.04 -18.11 19.82
N GLU A 77 6.26 -17.98 18.75
CA GLU A 77 6.59 -17.26 17.53
C GLU A 77 5.62 -16.08 17.33
N ALA A 78 6.06 -15.09 16.58
CA ALA A 78 5.23 -13.98 16.18
C ALA A 78 5.19 -13.86 14.65
N ASP A 79 4.01 -13.56 14.09
CA ASP A 79 3.87 -13.26 12.68
C ASP A 79 4.01 -11.75 12.49
N TYR A 80 5.17 -11.32 12.02
CA TYR A 80 5.47 -9.91 11.81
C TYR A 80 4.99 -9.43 10.45
N VAL A 81 4.55 -8.18 10.41
CA VAL A 81 4.32 -7.43 9.17
C VAL A 81 5.57 -6.59 8.91
N TYR A 82 6.29 -6.90 7.87
CA TYR A 82 7.47 -6.14 7.45
C TYR A 82 7.04 -4.96 6.60
N VAL A 83 7.44 -3.75 7.01
CA VAL A 83 7.13 -2.53 6.26
C VAL A 83 8.36 -2.11 5.46
N ALA A 84 8.18 -2.09 4.14
CA ALA A 84 9.19 -1.72 3.16
C ALA A 84 8.63 -0.65 2.21
N ALA A 85 9.50 0.19 1.67
CA ALA A 85 9.13 1.09 0.57
C ALA A 85 9.34 0.39 -0.78
N PRO A 86 8.43 0.56 -1.76
CA PRO A 86 8.58 -0.02 -3.08
C PRO A 86 9.64 0.69 -3.94
N LEU A 87 10.12 1.85 -3.50
CA LEU A 87 11.18 2.64 -4.14
C LEU A 87 12.37 2.77 -3.21
N ALA A 88 13.58 2.74 -3.79
CA ALA A 88 14.82 2.96 -3.04
C ALA A 88 15.03 4.44 -2.70
N GLY A 89 15.82 4.70 -1.66
CA GLY A 89 16.23 6.06 -1.27
C GLY A 89 16.92 6.10 0.08
N SER A 90 17.55 7.20 0.41
CA SER A 90 18.12 7.42 1.74
C SER A 90 17.01 7.66 2.76
N LEU A 91 17.09 7.03 3.92
CA LEU A 91 16.14 7.23 5.01
C LEU A 91 16.34 8.62 5.61
N THR A 92 15.38 9.52 5.43
CA THR A 92 15.44 10.89 5.95
C THR A 92 14.89 11.02 7.34
N ASN A 93 13.80 10.29 7.63
CA ASN A 93 13.17 10.31 8.93
C ASN A 93 12.63 8.93 9.30
N LEU A 94 12.81 8.56 10.57
CA LEU A 94 12.21 7.40 11.21
C LEU A 94 11.39 7.93 12.39
N GLY A 95 10.05 7.98 12.20
CA GLY A 95 9.11 8.59 13.16
C GLY A 95 8.72 7.70 14.33
N VAL A 96 9.25 6.48 14.40
CA VAL A 96 8.87 5.48 15.39
C VAL A 96 10.09 4.77 15.96
N ALA A 97 9.95 4.25 17.19
CA ALA A 97 10.99 3.47 17.87
C ALA A 97 10.49 2.05 18.17
N ALA A 98 11.42 1.11 18.31
CA ALA A 98 11.12 -0.24 18.78
C ALA A 98 10.41 -0.20 20.14
N GLY A 99 9.36 -1.00 20.32
CA GLY A 99 8.49 -1.01 21.49
C GLY A 99 7.35 0.02 21.48
N GLN A 100 7.28 0.92 20.52
CA GLN A 100 6.20 1.90 20.38
C GLN A 100 4.94 1.26 19.76
N GLN A 101 3.77 1.65 20.24
CA GLN A 101 2.49 1.31 19.62
C GLN A 101 2.14 2.33 18.55
N VAL A 102 1.67 1.85 17.41
CA VAL A 102 1.23 2.66 16.27
C VAL A 102 -0.18 2.29 15.85
N GLY A 103 -0.97 3.28 15.47
CA GLY A 103 -2.27 3.12 14.87
C GLY A 103 -2.17 2.88 13.36
N ARG A 104 -3.24 2.38 12.75
CA ARG A 104 -3.33 2.27 11.29
C ARG A 104 -3.28 3.67 10.66
N GLY A 105 -2.38 3.89 9.72
CA GLY A 105 -2.20 5.16 9.02
C GLY A 105 -1.17 6.08 9.65
N ASP A 106 -0.62 5.76 10.84
CA ASP A 106 0.44 6.55 11.44
C ASP A 106 1.69 6.52 10.56
N ALA A 107 2.34 7.67 10.39
CA ALA A 107 3.57 7.78 9.62
C ALA A 107 4.70 7.04 10.33
N LEU A 108 5.36 6.14 9.61
CA LEU A 108 6.44 5.31 10.14
C LEU A 108 7.81 5.88 9.78
N PHE A 109 8.04 6.08 8.48
CA PHE A 109 9.31 6.61 7.99
C PHE A 109 9.14 7.32 6.65
N SER A 110 10.13 8.13 6.29
CA SER A 110 10.23 8.78 4.98
C SER A 110 11.62 8.59 4.38
N LEU A 111 11.63 8.38 3.07
CA LEU A 111 12.83 8.37 2.26
C LEU A 111 13.03 9.72 1.58
N ASP A 112 14.25 10.01 1.15
CA ASP A 112 14.54 11.17 0.31
C ASP A 112 13.65 11.17 -0.93
N ALA A 113 13.00 12.30 -1.18
CA ALA A 113 11.97 12.48 -2.20
C ALA A 113 12.26 13.65 -3.15
N GLU A 114 13.49 14.20 -3.12
CA GLU A 114 13.84 15.37 -3.92
C GLU A 114 13.68 15.11 -5.42
N ALA A 115 14.18 13.97 -5.90
CA ALA A 115 14.07 13.58 -7.32
C ALA A 115 12.62 13.35 -7.74
N GLU A 116 11.80 12.70 -6.91
CA GLU A 116 10.38 12.46 -7.19
C GLU A 116 9.57 13.74 -7.13
N THR A 117 9.93 14.67 -6.27
CA THR A 117 9.31 16.01 -6.19
C THR A 117 9.59 16.79 -7.47
N ALA A 118 10.85 16.83 -7.92
CA ALA A 118 11.24 17.48 -9.17
C ALA A 118 10.53 16.84 -10.38
N ALA A 119 10.47 15.52 -10.44
CA ALA A 119 9.77 14.79 -11.51
C ALA A 119 8.26 15.07 -11.52
N ARG A 120 7.63 15.19 -10.36
CA ARG A 120 6.21 15.57 -10.25
C ARG A 120 5.98 16.99 -10.73
N ASP A 121 6.86 17.94 -10.37
CA ASP A 121 6.76 19.35 -10.78
C ASP A 121 6.95 19.50 -12.28
N GLU A 122 7.91 18.76 -12.86
CA GLU A 122 8.08 18.68 -14.32
C GLU A 122 6.83 18.16 -15.03
N ALA A 123 6.26 17.07 -14.54
CA ALA A 123 5.04 16.50 -15.10
C ALA A 123 3.83 17.45 -14.98
N ALA A 124 3.72 18.19 -13.86
CA ALA A 124 2.70 19.22 -13.67
C ALA A 124 2.86 20.37 -14.67
N ALA A 125 4.10 20.82 -14.92
CA ALA A 125 4.39 21.85 -15.92
C ALA A 125 4.03 21.37 -17.35
N ARG A 126 4.33 20.11 -17.69
CA ARG A 126 3.95 19.50 -18.97
C ARG A 126 2.43 19.42 -19.14
N LEU A 127 1.69 19.04 -18.10
CA LEU A 127 0.23 19.05 -18.13
C LEU A 127 -0.31 20.46 -18.38
N LYS A 128 0.22 21.46 -17.68
CA LYS A 128 -0.17 22.86 -17.87
C LYS A 128 0.10 23.35 -19.30
N ALA A 129 1.23 22.98 -19.89
CA ALA A 129 1.57 23.30 -21.27
C ALA A 129 0.60 22.63 -22.28
N ALA A 130 0.29 21.33 -22.06
CA ALA A 130 -0.66 20.61 -22.90
C ALA A 130 -2.07 21.20 -22.80
N GLN A 131 -2.51 21.61 -21.60
CA GLN A 131 -3.79 22.30 -21.40
C GLN A 131 -3.84 23.62 -22.16
N ALA A 132 -2.80 24.45 -22.05
CA ALA A 132 -2.72 25.72 -22.80
C ALA A 132 -2.77 25.51 -24.31
N GLN A 133 -2.10 24.48 -24.84
CA GLN A 133 -2.15 24.10 -26.23
C GLN A 133 -3.56 23.64 -26.67
N SER A 134 -4.22 22.84 -25.83
CA SER A 134 -5.60 22.38 -26.07
C SER A 134 -6.57 23.56 -26.08
N ASP A 135 -6.45 24.46 -25.13
CA ASP A 135 -7.27 25.67 -25.02
C ASP A 135 -7.08 26.56 -26.24
N ASP A 136 -5.88 26.66 -26.81
CA ASP A 136 -5.58 27.42 -28.00
C ASP A 136 -6.30 26.83 -29.22
N THR A 137 -6.40 25.52 -29.35
CA THR A 137 -7.14 24.86 -30.45
C THR A 137 -8.63 25.11 -30.40
N THR A 138 -9.22 25.53 -29.28
CA THR A 138 -10.64 25.88 -29.17
C THR A 138 -10.95 27.30 -29.58
N LYS A 139 -9.93 28.15 -29.72
CA LYS A 139 -10.04 29.55 -30.07
C LYS A 139 -9.86 29.73 -31.59
N GLY A 140 -10.57 30.68 -32.16
CA GLY A 140 -10.27 31.20 -33.50
C GLY A 140 -9.05 32.12 -33.48
N ARG A 141 -8.83 32.85 -34.59
CA ARG A 141 -7.77 33.87 -34.67
C ARG A 141 -7.98 34.95 -33.59
N ARG A 142 -6.89 35.60 -33.22
CA ARG A 142 -6.93 36.70 -32.24
C ARG A 142 -7.80 37.85 -32.72
N ALA A 143 -8.41 38.58 -31.79
CA ALA A 143 -9.30 39.69 -32.09
C ALA A 143 -8.64 40.76 -33.01
N GLU A 144 -7.35 41.03 -32.79
CA GLU A 144 -6.57 41.98 -33.55
C GLU A 144 -6.37 41.52 -35.01
N GLU A 145 -6.13 40.23 -35.23
CA GLU A 145 -6.00 39.62 -36.55
C GLU A 145 -7.35 39.67 -37.33
N LEU A 146 -8.44 39.42 -36.62
CA LEU A 146 -9.80 39.54 -37.18
C LEU A 146 -10.15 41.00 -37.52
N ALA A 147 -9.70 41.96 -36.69
CA ALA A 147 -9.92 43.38 -36.92
C ALA A 147 -9.27 43.87 -38.23
N VAL A 148 -8.07 43.36 -38.56
CA VAL A 148 -7.42 43.66 -39.87
C VAL A 148 -8.29 43.15 -41.02
N THR A 149 -8.79 41.93 -40.98
CA THR A 149 -9.66 41.37 -42.00
C THR A 149 -10.99 42.12 -42.10
N GLN A 150 -11.56 42.57 -40.97
CA GLN A 150 -12.76 43.38 -40.90
C GLN A 150 -12.56 44.74 -41.57
N ALA A 151 -11.41 45.41 -41.36
CA ALA A 151 -11.09 46.68 -42.02
C ALA A 151 -10.94 46.50 -43.54
N GLN A 152 -10.30 45.40 -43.98
CA GLN A 152 -10.19 45.07 -45.41
C GLN A 152 -11.57 44.80 -46.01
N LEU A 153 -12.47 44.10 -45.29
CA LEU A 153 -13.85 43.89 -45.76
C LEU A 153 -14.64 45.20 -45.87
N ALA A 154 -14.47 46.10 -44.91
CA ALA A 154 -15.13 47.43 -44.98
C ALA A 154 -14.65 48.23 -46.22
N GLN A 155 -13.34 48.21 -46.51
CA GLN A 155 -12.77 48.82 -47.67
C GLN A 155 -13.33 48.18 -48.95
N ALA A 156 -13.38 46.86 -49.06
CA ALA A 156 -13.93 46.16 -50.23
C ALA A 156 -15.42 46.46 -50.47
N ARG A 157 -16.20 46.58 -49.37
CA ARG A 157 -17.63 47.01 -49.48
C ARG A 157 -17.78 48.40 -50.02
N ALA A 158 -16.98 49.36 -49.58
CA ALA A 158 -17.01 50.70 -50.11
C ALA A 158 -16.64 50.71 -51.57
N GLN A 159 -15.69 49.93 -52.05
CA GLN A 159 -15.34 49.77 -53.46
C GLN A 159 -16.49 49.14 -54.27
N ALA A 160 -17.16 48.13 -53.71
CA ALA A 160 -18.33 47.53 -54.41
C ALA A 160 -19.51 48.47 -54.52
N GLU A 161 -19.77 49.30 -53.51
CA GLU A 161 -20.78 50.33 -53.54
C GLU A 161 -20.47 51.38 -54.63
N LEU A 162 -19.23 51.84 -54.75
CA LEU A 162 -18.79 52.76 -55.75
C LEU A 162 -18.94 52.16 -57.16
N ALA A 163 -18.53 50.93 -57.40
CA ALA A 163 -18.68 50.22 -58.65
C ALA A 163 -20.16 50.04 -59.05
N ALA A 164 -21.01 49.69 -58.07
CA ALA A 164 -22.44 49.56 -58.29
C ALA A 164 -23.09 50.90 -58.67
N ALA A 165 -22.73 52.01 -58.03
CA ALA A 165 -23.20 53.34 -58.33
C ALA A 165 -22.70 53.77 -59.72
N ASP A 166 -21.49 53.43 -60.11
CA ASP A 166 -20.98 53.72 -61.46
C ASP A 166 -21.73 52.92 -62.51
N LEU A 167 -21.98 51.64 -62.30
CA LEU A 167 -22.82 50.85 -63.25
C LEU A 167 -24.19 51.43 -63.44
N VAL A 168 -24.86 51.90 -62.40
CA VAL A 168 -26.16 52.59 -62.55
C VAL A 168 -26.01 53.78 -63.40
N ARG A 169 -25.02 54.62 -63.19
CA ARG A 169 -24.76 55.85 -64.00
C ARG A 169 -24.43 55.50 -65.43
N GLN A 170 -23.60 54.48 -65.71
CA GLN A 170 -23.28 54.09 -67.11
C GLN A 170 -24.50 53.53 -67.82
N ARG A 171 -25.39 52.83 -67.14
CA ARG A 171 -26.69 52.39 -67.76
C ARG A 171 -27.58 53.56 -68.15
N GLU A 172 -27.77 54.52 -67.23
CA GLU A 172 -28.59 55.75 -67.54
C GLU A 172 -28.02 56.53 -68.68
N LEU A 173 -26.70 56.68 -68.78
CA LEU A 173 -26.05 57.39 -69.92
C LEU A 173 -26.12 56.56 -71.19
N ASN A 174 -26.11 55.26 -71.16
CA ASN A 174 -26.28 54.40 -72.34
C ASN A 174 -27.70 54.44 -72.85
N ASP A 175 -28.71 54.46 -71.98
CA ASP A 175 -30.13 54.60 -72.34
C ASP A 175 -30.41 55.95 -73.01
N GLN A 176 -29.57 56.94 -72.72
CA GLN A 176 -29.61 58.28 -73.41
C GLN A 176 -28.65 58.35 -74.61
N GLU A 177 -28.04 57.22 -75.01
CA GLU A 177 -27.11 57.12 -76.15
C GLU A 177 -25.80 57.93 -75.99
N PHE A 178 -25.47 58.42 -74.80
CA PHE A 178 -24.23 59.17 -74.50
C PHE A 178 -22.97 58.32 -74.36
N VAL A 179 -23.08 57.05 -74.11
CA VAL A 179 -21.94 56.14 -73.97
C VAL A 179 -22.17 54.82 -74.71
N ALA A 180 -21.06 54.18 -75.16
CA ALA A 180 -21.13 52.91 -75.86
C ALA A 180 -21.45 51.75 -74.83
N ARG A 181 -22.15 50.72 -75.29
CA ARG A 181 -22.51 49.52 -74.51
C ARG A 181 -21.29 48.84 -73.85
N ALA A 182 -20.15 48.89 -74.51
CA ALA A 182 -18.88 48.38 -73.92
C ALA A 182 -18.55 48.98 -72.50
N ARG A 183 -18.94 50.29 -72.30
CA ARG A 183 -18.78 50.95 -71.01
C ARG A 183 -19.68 50.37 -69.93
N VAL A 184 -20.88 49.94 -70.27
CA VAL A 184 -21.81 49.28 -69.39
C VAL A 184 -21.25 47.86 -69.03
N ASP A 185 -20.73 47.18 -70.07
CA ASP A 185 -20.12 45.82 -69.84
C ASP A 185 -18.86 45.90 -68.95
N ASP A 186 -18.00 46.91 -69.12
CA ASP A 186 -16.86 47.21 -68.29
C ASP A 186 -17.31 47.50 -66.84
N ALA A 187 -18.28 48.34 -66.62
CA ALA A 187 -18.84 48.68 -65.33
C ALA A 187 -19.47 47.42 -64.63
N GLN A 188 -20.18 46.61 -65.42
CA GLN A 188 -20.76 45.35 -64.90
C GLN A 188 -19.67 44.36 -64.47
N ALA A 189 -18.58 44.27 -65.27
CA ALA A 189 -17.43 43.47 -64.91
C ALA A 189 -16.76 43.93 -63.55
N ALA A 190 -16.64 45.29 -63.44
CA ALA A 190 -16.11 45.88 -62.18
C ALA A 190 -16.98 45.57 -60.93
N VAL A 191 -18.31 45.63 -61.08
CA VAL A 191 -19.24 45.24 -60.03
C VAL A 191 -19.03 43.75 -59.64
N THR A 192 -18.97 42.86 -60.62
CA THR A 192 -18.80 41.45 -60.42
C THR A 192 -17.47 41.18 -59.70
N GLN A 193 -16.39 41.84 -60.11
CA GLN A 193 -15.06 41.70 -59.47
C GLN A 193 -15.05 42.18 -58.00
N THR A 194 -15.64 43.34 -57.73
CA THR A 194 -15.65 43.89 -56.37
C THR A 194 -16.55 43.10 -55.42
N GLN A 195 -17.69 42.60 -55.91
CA GLN A 195 -18.57 41.73 -55.18
C GLN A 195 -17.86 40.39 -54.83
N ALA A 196 -17.12 39.81 -55.79
CA ALA A 196 -16.32 38.62 -55.54
C ALA A 196 -15.26 38.85 -54.42
N ARG A 197 -14.63 40.02 -54.38
CA ARG A 197 -13.69 40.41 -53.34
C ARG A 197 -14.36 40.55 -51.97
N VAL A 198 -15.54 41.08 -51.87
CA VAL A 198 -16.34 41.15 -50.66
C VAL A 198 -16.66 39.75 -50.17
N ALA A 199 -17.09 38.85 -51.04
CA ALA A 199 -17.41 37.47 -50.71
C ALA A 199 -16.16 36.71 -50.19
N GLU A 200 -15.01 36.89 -50.84
CA GLU A 200 -13.71 36.31 -50.40
C GLU A 200 -13.36 36.75 -48.97
N LEU A 201 -13.41 38.05 -48.66
CA LEU A 201 -13.07 38.57 -47.35
C LEU A 201 -14.09 38.19 -46.29
N GLN A 202 -15.38 38.06 -46.64
CA GLN A 202 -16.40 37.51 -45.74
C GLN A 202 -16.10 36.04 -45.37
N ALA A 203 -15.75 35.23 -46.37
CA ALA A 203 -15.35 33.83 -46.17
C ALA A 203 -14.08 33.74 -45.29
N ALA A 204 -13.06 34.59 -45.58
CA ALA A 204 -11.84 34.65 -44.78
C ALA A 204 -12.11 35.01 -43.31
N LEU A 205 -13.04 35.97 -43.08
CA LEU A 205 -13.43 36.35 -41.71
C LEU A 205 -14.18 35.20 -41.01
N SER A 206 -15.06 34.50 -41.69
CA SER A 206 -15.79 33.37 -41.15
C SER A 206 -14.85 32.23 -40.76
N VAL A 207 -13.90 31.88 -41.66
CA VAL A 207 -12.87 30.87 -41.39
C VAL A 207 -11.98 31.29 -40.23
N GLY A 208 -11.60 32.57 -40.15
CA GLY A 208 -10.77 33.06 -39.03
C GLY A 208 -11.43 32.97 -37.65
N ARG A 209 -12.75 32.88 -37.58
CA ARG A 209 -13.51 32.70 -36.34
C ARG A 209 -13.68 31.24 -35.92
N LEU A 210 -13.41 30.30 -36.82
CA LEU A 210 -13.56 28.89 -36.52
C LEU A 210 -12.45 28.42 -35.58
N PRO A 211 -12.77 27.55 -34.64
CA PRO A 211 -11.74 26.82 -33.87
C PRO A 211 -10.95 25.88 -34.81
N ALA A 212 -9.88 25.29 -34.29
CA ALA A 212 -9.15 24.24 -35.00
C ALA A 212 -10.08 23.08 -35.41
N ARG A 213 -9.68 22.29 -36.38
CA ARG A 213 -10.44 21.13 -36.85
C ARG A 213 -10.73 20.17 -35.71
N SER A 214 -11.82 19.40 -35.81
CA SER A 214 -12.24 18.42 -34.83
C SER A 214 -11.10 17.48 -34.42
N ASP A 215 -10.36 16.99 -35.41
CA ASP A 215 -9.28 16.02 -35.20
C ASP A 215 -8.07 16.64 -34.48
N ASP A 216 -7.73 17.91 -34.81
CA ASP A 216 -6.68 18.66 -34.13
C ASP A 216 -7.02 18.89 -32.64
N ARG A 217 -8.28 19.22 -32.36
CA ARG A 217 -8.78 19.38 -30.98
C ARG A 217 -8.77 18.05 -30.22
N LEU A 218 -9.18 16.96 -30.87
CA LEU A 218 -9.15 15.63 -30.29
C LEU A 218 -7.71 15.19 -30.00
N ALA A 219 -6.76 15.45 -30.91
CA ALA A 219 -5.36 15.16 -30.70
C ALA A 219 -4.76 15.98 -29.53
N ALA A 220 -5.07 17.27 -29.44
CA ALA A 220 -4.65 18.13 -28.33
C ALA A 220 -5.23 17.65 -27.00
N GLN A 221 -6.50 17.26 -26.98
CA GLN A 221 -7.13 16.71 -25.79
C GLN A 221 -6.47 15.38 -25.35
N ALA A 222 -6.13 14.51 -26.30
CA ALA A 222 -5.42 13.26 -26.00
C ALA A 222 -4.04 13.52 -25.39
N GLN A 223 -3.34 14.59 -25.80
CA GLN A 223 -2.08 15.00 -25.17
C GLN A 223 -2.27 15.49 -23.73
N VAL A 224 -3.34 16.24 -23.43
CA VAL A 224 -3.71 16.60 -22.06
C VAL A 224 -3.92 15.36 -21.20
N ASP A 225 -4.66 14.39 -21.73
CA ASP A 225 -4.94 13.15 -20.99
C ASP A 225 -3.68 12.32 -20.77
N ALA A 226 -2.79 12.24 -21.74
CA ALA A 226 -1.49 11.58 -21.60
C ALA A 226 -0.62 12.28 -20.53
N ALA A 227 -0.51 13.61 -20.56
CA ALA A 227 0.23 14.38 -19.58
C ALA A 227 -0.36 14.25 -18.17
N ARG A 228 -1.69 14.18 -18.04
CA ARG A 228 -2.38 13.92 -16.76
C ARG A 228 -2.05 12.55 -16.20
N GLN A 229 -1.96 11.51 -17.03
CA GLN A 229 -1.53 10.18 -16.59
C GLN A 229 -0.08 10.19 -16.14
N ALA A 230 0.81 10.88 -16.84
CA ALA A 230 2.21 11.02 -16.45
C ALA A 230 2.34 11.71 -15.09
N LEU A 231 1.58 12.77 -14.84
CA LEU A 231 1.54 13.43 -13.52
C LEU A 231 1.08 12.47 -12.42
N ARG A 232 -0.01 11.72 -12.64
CA ARG A 232 -0.49 10.73 -11.65
C ARG A 232 0.55 9.68 -11.32
N GLN A 233 1.33 9.25 -12.30
CA GLN A 233 2.42 8.28 -12.09
C GLN A 233 3.52 8.86 -11.19
N THR A 234 3.94 10.11 -11.44
CA THR A 234 4.96 10.76 -10.60
C THR A 234 4.46 11.05 -9.19
N GLU A 235 3.21 11.48 -9.04
CA GLU A 235 2.57 11.66 -7.74
C GLU A 235 2.49 10.35 -6.94
N TRP A 236 2.19 9.23 -7.62
CA TRP A 236 2.21 7.91 -6.98
C TRP A 236 3.61 7.59 -6.46
N ARG A 237 4.66 7.78 -7.28
CA ARG A 237 6.05 7.55 -6.86
C ARG A 237 6.43 8.41 -5.65
N LEU A 238 6.05 9.68 -5.66
CA LEU A 238 6.29 10.58 -4.54
C LEU A 238 5.60 10.11 -3.27
N ARG A 239 4.34 9.68 -3.35
CA ARG A 239 3.63 9.11 -2.18
C ARG A 239 4.30 7.86 -1.62
N GLN A 240 4.97 7.05 -2.46
CA GLN A 240 5.68 5.85 -2.00
C GLN A 240 6.95 6.15 -1.19
N LYS A 241 7.40 7.38 -1.15
CA LYS A 241 8.55 7.79 -0.31
C LYS A 241 8.19 7.95 1.17
N VAL A 242 6.92 8.03 1.50
CA VAL A 242 6.43 8.06 2.89
C VAL A 242 5.63 6.81 3.14
N GLN A 243 6.02 6.06 4.16
CA GLN A 243 5.34 4.83 4.53
C GLN A 243 4.60 4.99 5.84
N ALA A 244 3.38 4.47 5.86
CA ALA A 244 2.49 4.50 7.03
C ALA A 244 2.14 3.08 7.48
N ALA A 245 1.71 2.94 8.73
CA ALA A 245 1.32 1.66 9.31
C ALA A 245 0.08 1.08 8.61
N PRO A 246 0.17 -0.11 8.01
CA PRO A 246 -0.96 -0.74 7.33
C PRO A 246 -2.03 -1.23 8.32
N VAL A 247 -1.63 -1.51 9.55
CA VAL A 247 -2.48 -2.00 10.65
C VAL A 247 -2.00 -1.40 11.97
N ALA A 248 -2.88 -1.35 12.97
CA ALA A 248 -2.48 -1.02 14.33
C ALA A 248 -1.60 -2.16 14.88
N ALA A 249 -0.43 -1.83 15.43
CA ALA A 249 0.55 -2.82 15.85
C ALA A 249 1.57 -2.24 16.83
N LEU A 250 2.33 -3.12 17.47
CA LEU A 250 3.56 -2.78 18.19
C LEU A 250 4.72 -2.78 17.20
N VAL A 251 5.56 -1.76 17.20
CA VAL A 251 6.84 -1.77 16.47
C VAL A 251 7.76 -2.76 17.16
N ASN A 252 8.07 -3.85 16.49
CA ASN A 252 8.93 -4.89 17.06
C ASN A 252 10.40 -4.50 16.96
N ASP A 253 10.84 -4.11 15.76
CA ASP A 253 12.23 -3.71 15.52
C ASP A 253 12.36 -2.74 14.35
N THR A 254 13.45 -1.98 14.33
CA THR A 254 13.84 -1.05 13.26
C THR A 254 15.22 -1.43 12.75
N TYR A 255 15.33 -1.66 11.42
CA TYR A 255 16.53 -2.24 10.80
C TYR A 255 17.46 -1.18 10.21
N PHE A 256 16.98 0.05 10.04
CA PHE A 256 17.72 1.15 9.45
C PHE A 256 17.70 2.40 10.32
N ARG A 257 18.68 3.27 10.12
CA ARG A 257 18.80 4.56 10.79
C ARG A 257 18.71 5.70 9.78
N PRO A 258 18.27 6.89 10.20
CA PRO A 258 18.32 8.08 9.35
C PRO A 258 19.73 8.30 8.77
N GLY A 259 19.80 8.56 7.46
CA GLY A 259 21.03 8.68 6.69
C GLY A 259 21.44 7.41 5.93
N GLU A 260 20.91 6.24 6.27
CA GLU A 260 21.21 4.99 5.56
C GLU A 260 20.41 4.85 4.27
N PHE A 261 21.01 4.19 3.28
CA PHE A 261 20.33 3.90 2.01
C PHE A 261 19.54 2.61 2.10
N VAL A 262 18.25 2.68 1.72
CA VAL A 262 17.31 1.56 1.72
C VAL A 262 17.02 1.16 0.28
N ALA A 263 17.23 -0.11 -0.05
CA ALA A 263 16.87 -0.66 -1.36
C ALA A 263 15.35 -0.86 -1.48
N ALA A 264 14.83 -0.86 -2.71
CA ALA A 264 13.43 -1.12 -2.98
C ALA A 264 13.01 -2.51 -2.45
N GLY A 265 11.90 -2.56 -1.71
CA GLY A 265 11.38 -3.79 -1.11
C GLY A 265 12.11 -4.27 0.14
N GLN A 266 13.14 -3.58 0.59
CA GLN A 266 13.87 -3.92 1.81
C GLN A 266 13.10 -3.45 3.05
N PRO A 267 12.82 -4.34 4.03
CA PRO A 267 12.11 -3.96 5.24
C PRO A 267 12.91 -2.94 6.08
N VAL A 268 12.27 -1.82 6.41
CA VAL A 268 12.84 -0.80 7.30
C VAL A 268 12.53 -1.11 8.76
N LEU A 269 11.36 -1.66 9.02
CA LEU A 269 10.91 -2.04 10.36
C LEU A 269 9.95 -3.22 10.31
N SER A 270 9.74 -3.86 11.46
CA SER A 270 8.75 -4.92 11.65
C SER A 270 7.69 -4.50 12.65
N LEU A 271 6.45 -4.82 12.32
CA LEU A 271 5.27 -4.58 13.16
C LEU A 271 4.72 -5.91 13.67
N LEU A 272 4.30 -5.92 14.92
CA LEU A 272 3.58 -7.04 15.53
C LEU A 272 2.13 -6.63 15.78
N PRO A 273 1.20 -7.03 14.91
CA PRO A 273 -0.23 -6.79 15.13
C PRO A 273 -0.75 -7.58 16.35
N PRO A 274 -1.77 -7.08 17.05
CA PRO A 274 -2.39 -7.80 18.14
C PRO A 274 -2.91 -9.18 17.68
N GLY A 275 -2.71 -10.20 18.51
CA GLY A 275 -3.18 -11.55 18.23
C GLY A 275 -2.42 -12.30 17.14
N GLN A 276 -1.26 -11.83 16.71
CA GLN A 276 -0.37 -12.55 15.79
C GLN A 276 0.77 -13.32 16.52
N ILE A 277 0.63 -13.48 17.82
CA ILE A 277 1.49 -14.37 18.61
C ILE A 277 0.90 -15.77 18.55
N LYS A 278 1.75 -16.76 18.29
CA LYS A 278 1.41 -18.18 18.21
C LYS A 278 2.45 -19.01 18.94
N ALA A 279 2.04 -20.14 19.47
CA ALA A 279 2.96 -21.14 20.00
C ALA A 279 3.10 -22.28 18.98
N ARG A 280 4.33 -22.69 18.72
CA ARG A 280 4.64 -23.90 17.97
C ARG A 280 5.16 -24.94 18.97
N PHE A 281 4.57 -26.12 18.97
CA PHE A 281 5.00 -27.22 19.81
C PHE A 281 5.07 -28.51 19.00
N PHE A 282 5.89 -29.43 19.50
CA PHE A 282 6.20 -30.67 18.82
C PHE A 282 5.50 -31.83 19.53
N VAL A 283 4.75 -32.59 18.76
CA VAL A 283 3.96 -33.72 19.25
C VAL A 283 4.53 -35.01 18.69
N PRO A 284 4.72 -36.06 19.50
CA PRO A 284 5.12 -37.37 19.02
C PRO A 284 4.14 -37.94 17.99
N GLU A 285 4.63 -38.67 16.99
CA GLU A 285 3.80 -39.26 15.92
C GLU A 285 2.62 -40.08 16.45
N ALA A 286 2.84 -40.81 17.54
CA ALA A 286 1.80 -41.65 18.16
C ALA A 286 0.62 -40.85 18.71
N GLU A 287 0.83 -39.59 19.07
CA GLU A 287 -0.18 -38.75 19.73
C GLU A 287 -0.85 -37.77 18.74
N VAL A 288 -0.23 -37.50 17.60
CA VAL A 288 -0.70 -36.51 16.64
C VAL A 288 -2.07 -36.85 16.07
N ALA A 289 -2.39 -38.15 15.96
CA ALA A 289 -3.69 -38.63 15.47
C ALA A 289 -4.87 -38.27 16.40
N SER A 290 -4.58 -37.95 17.67
CA SER A 290 -5.59 -37.53 18.66
C SER A 290 -5.89 -36.03 18.62
N LEU A 291 -5.14 -35.26 17.84
CA LEU A 291 -5.27 -33.82 17.75
C LEU A 291 -6.07 -33.41 16.50
N ALA A 292 -6.92 -32.41 16.69
CA ALA A 292 -7.68 -31.84 15.60
C ALA A 292 -7.55 -30.28 15.57
N PRO A 293 -7.57 -29.67 14.37
CA PRO A 293 -7.69 -28.21 14.26
C PRO A 293 -8.96 -27.72 14.98
N GLY A 294 -8.83 -26.62 15.75
CA GLY A 294 -9.92 -26.08 16.57
C GLY A 294 -9.95 -26.61 18.01
N GLN A 295 -9.26 -27.69 18.33
CA GLN A 295 -9.17 -28.25 19.67
C GLN A 295 -8.52 -27.24 20.63
N THR A 296 -9.08 -27.11 21.85
CA THR A 296 -8.50 -26.28 22.91
C THR A 296 -7.39 -27.03 23.62
N VAL A 297 -6.29 -26.34 23.83
CA VAL A 297 -5.12 -26.82 24.59
C VAL A 297 -4.71 -25.75 25.59
N THR A 298 -3.99 -26.15 26.59
CA THR A 298 -3.51 -25.25 27.64
C THR A 298 -1.99 -25.07 27.51
N LEU A 299 -1.55 -23.82 27.42
CA LEU A 299 -0.14 -23.48 27.43
C LEU A 299 0.29 -23.10 28.83
N SER A 300 1.45 -23.59 29.26
CA SER A 300 2.14 -23.17 30.47
C SER A 300 3.54 -22.70 30.11
N CYS A 301 4.05 -21.71 30.81
CA CYS A 301 5.44 -21.26 30.66
C CYS A 301 5.99 -20.82 32.00
N ASP A 302 7.32 -20.94 32.15
CA ASP A 302 8.01 -20.48 33.35
C ASP A 302 7.84 -18.96 33.48
N GLY A 303 7.09 -18.50 34.49
CA GLY A 303 6.76 -17.08 34.69
C GLY A 303 5.41 -16.60 34.13
N CYS A 304 4.62 -17.47 33.51
CA CYS A 304 3.28 -17.09 32.99
C CYS A 304 2.16 -17.02 34.05
N GLY A 305 2.40 -17.31 35.29
CA GLY A 305 1.45 -17.24 36.41
C GLY A 305 0.24 -18.15 36.27
N THR A 306 -0.58 -17.98 35.23
CA THR A 306 -1.78 -18.79 34.95
C THR A 306 -1.66 -19.48 33.61
N ALA A 307 -2.26 -20.67 33.52
CA ALA A 307 -2.34 -21.44 32.28
C ALA A 307 -3.11 -20.65 31.22
N ILE A 308 -2.57 -20.54 29.99
CA ILE A 308 -3.11 -19.76 28.87
C ILE A 308 -3.90 -20.69 27.97
N PRO A 309 -5.22 -20.48 27.81
CA PRO A 309 -6.00 -21.28 26.85
C PRO A 309 -5.61 -20.91 25.41
N ALA A 310 -5.39 -21.92 24.58
CA ALA A 310 -5.05 -21.77 23.19
C ALA A 310 -5.85 -22.75 22.31
N ARG A 311 -5.93 -22.47 21.02
CA ARG A 311 -6.59 -23.36 20.05
C ARG A 311 -5.61 -23.80 18.97
N ILE A 312 -5.64 -25.09 18.65
CA ILE A 312 -4.87 -25.65 17.55
C ILE A 312 -5.37 -25.00 16.25
N ARG A 313 -4.53 -24.25 15.59
CA ARG A 313 -4.85 -23.62 14.31
C ARG A 313 -4.54 -24.53 13.13
N ARG A 314 -3.40 -25.20 13.20
CA ARG A 314 -2.87 -26.03 12.12
C ARG A 314 -2.01 -27.15 12.69
N ILE A 315 -2.11 -28.31 12.07
CA ILE A 315 -1.21 -29.44 12.25
C ILE A 315 -0.37 -29.52 10.97
N ALA A 316 0.96 -29.58 11.09
CA ALA A 316 1.84 -29.70 9.92
C ALA A 316 1.61 -31.05 9.24
N SER A 317 1.57 -31.04 7.92
CA SER A 317 1.39 -32.24 7.09
C SER A 317 2.67 -33.07 6.92
N GLN A 318 3.82 -32.48 7.27
CA GLN A 318 5.11 -33.12 7.19
C GLN A 318 5.76 -33.14 8.58
N ALA A 319 6.38 -34.29 8.92
CA ALA A 319 7.18 -34.38 10.12
C ALA A 319 8.41 -33.48 10.05
N GLU A 320 8.62 -32.66 11.06
CA GLU A 320 9.79 -31.81 11.19
C GLU A 320 10.86 -32.60 11.97
N TYR A 321 12.01 -32.83 11.34
CA TYR A 321 13.14 -33.45 12.00
C TYR A 321 13.89 -32.38 12.79
N THR A 322 13.70 -32.35 14.09
CA THR A 322 14.60 -31.61 14.98
C THR A 322 15.83 -32.51 15.23
N PRO A 323 17.04 -32.09 14.83
CA PRO A 323 18.24 -32.81 15.30
C PRO A 323 18.19 -32.85 16.81
N PRO A 324 18.55 -33.98 17.48
CA PRO A 324 18.53 -34.08 18.91
C PRO A 324 19.62 -33.17 19.49
N VAL A 325 19.28 -31.89 19.64
CA VAL A 325 20.08 -31.00 20.48
C VAL A 325 19.67 -31.35 21.90
N ILE A 326 20.55 -32.06 22.58
CA ILE A 326 20.36 -32.51 23.98
C ILE A 326 20.38 -31.25 24.85
N TYR A 327 19.24 -30.61 25.00
CA TYR A 327 19.00 -29.66 26.08
C TYR A 327 18.56 -30.47 27.31
N SER A 328 19.51 -31.00 28.03
CA SER A 328 19.22 -31.52 29.37
C SER A 328 18.80 -30.34 30.25
N ASN A 329 17.76 -30.54 31.08
CA ASN A 329 17.32 -29.53 32.05
C ASN A 329 18.46 -29.09 33.00
N ALA A 330 19.52 -29.89 33.14
CA ALA A 330 20.72 -29.58 33.92
C ALA A 330 21.63 -28.50 33.27
N GLN A 331 21.49 -28.19 32.00
CA GLN A 331 22.29 -27.14 31.34
C GLN A 331 21.60 -25.76 31.31
N ARG A 332 20.32 -25.65 31.68
CA ARG A 332 19.61 -24.38 31.84
C ARG A 332 19.91 -23.65 33.15
N ALA A 333 20.59 -24.31 34.12
CA ALA A 333 20.88 -23.76 35.43
C ALA A 333 22.33 -23.30 35.63
N LYS A 334 23.04 -23.02 34.50
CA LYS A 334 24.39 -22.42 34.59
C LYS A 334 24.44 -21.12 33.76
#